data_c9e1b008c50ea35b55a5a5774bc34348
#
_entry.id   c9e1b008c50ea35b55a5a5774bc34348
#
_cell.length_a   1.000
_cell.length_b   1.000
_cell.length_c   1.000
_cell.angle_alpha   90.00
_cell.angle_beta   90.00
_cell.angle_gamma   90.00
#
_symmetry.space_group_name_H-M   'P 1'
#
loop_
_entity.id
_entity.type
_entity.pdbx_description
1 polymer ?
#
loop_
_entity_poly.entity_id
_entity_poly.type
_entity_poly.pdbx_seq_one_letter_code
_entity_poly.pdbx_strand_id
1 'polypeptide(L)'
;MNINNDVSMQFIKLGLDASALRGKVIANNMANINTENFKKSYVSFEENLTKATNEFSLKRTKNAHLNGELNDSLISVKEDNSTSMRTDGNNVDMDLEKVNQAANSLMYNALITQANSKLNMTKAVISGGNV
;
A
#
# COMPACT_ATOMS: atom_id res chain seq x y z
N MET A 1 -21.36 17.03 3.58
CA MET A 1 -20.74 15.68 3.55
C MET A 1 -19.24 15.88 3.46
N ASN A 2 -18.46 15.47 4.45
CA ASN A 2 -17.02 15.72 4.48
C ASN A 2 -16.31 14.55 3.78
N ILE A 3 -15.89 14.75 2.53
CA ILE A 3 -15.27 13.71 1.68
C ILE A 3 -13.99 13.15 2.32
N ASN A 4 -13.30 13.95 3.12
CA ASN A 4 -12.07 13.52 3.82
C ASN A 4 -12.34 12.53 4.98
N ASN A 5 -13.57 12.36 5.39
CA ASN A 5 -13.95 11.47 6.51
C ASN A 5 -14.61 10.16 6.02
N ASP A 6 -14.61 9.91 4.70
CA ASP A 6 -15.06 8.65 4.14
C ASP A 6 -13.97 7.59 4.29
N VAL A 7 -14.22 6.62 5.16
CA VAL A 7 -13.28 5.52 5.46
C VAL A 7 -12.79 4.82 4.18
N SER A 8 -13.66 4.64 3.19
CA SER A 8 -13.27 4.01 1.93
C SER A 8 -12.28 4.86 1.14
N MET A 9 -12.41 6.19 1.16
CA MET A 9 -11.45 7.09 0.51
C MET A 9 -10.12 7.11 1.24
N GLN A 10 -10.12 7.02 2.56
CA GLN A 10 -8.89 6.89 3.36
C GLN A 10 -8.14 5.59 3.02
N PHE A 11 -8.83 4.45 2.88
CA PHE A 11 -8.20 3.20 2.44
C PHE A 11 -7.60 3.29 1.04
N ILE A 12 -8.31 3.92 0.10
CA ILE A 12 -7.78 4.12 -1.26
C ILE A 12 -6.51 4.98 -1.21
N LYS A 13 -6.51 6.05 -0.43
CA LYS A 13 -5.34 6.93 -0.26
C LYS A 13 -4.16 6.17 0.34
N LEU A 14 -4.35 5.45 1.44
CA LEU A 14 -3.31 4.62 2.04
C LEU A 14 -2.77 3.56 1.07
N GLY A 15 -3.64 2.92 0.30
CA GLY A 15 -3.24 1.97 -0.74
C GLY A 15 -2.39 2.61 -1.84
N LEU A 16 -2.73 3.84 -2.26
CA LEU A 16 -1.94 4.61 -3.23
C LEU A 16 -0.57 4.98 -2.67
N ASP A 17 -0.52 5.46 -1.42
CA ASP A 17 0.74 5.82 -0.74
C ASP A 17 1.64 4.59 -0.55
N ALA A 18 1.07 3.46 -0.13
CA ALA A 18 1.78 2.18 -0.02
C ALA A 18 2.33 1.70 -1.38
N SER A 19 1.52 1.79 -2.44
CA SER A 19 1.92 1.40 -3.79
C SER A 19 3.01 2.33 -4.36
N ALA A 20 2.92 3.65 -4.11
CA ALA A 20 3.95 4.61 -4.50
C ALA A 20 5.28 4.34 -3.77
N LEU A 21 5.23 4.06 -2.46
CA LEU A 21 6.41 3.69 -1.69
C LEU A 21 7.00 2.36 -2.17
N ARG A 22 6.15 1.36 -2.46
CA ARG A 22 6.58 0.06 -3.02
C ARG A 22 7.31 0.24 -4.35
N GLY A 23 6.82 1.11 -5.24
CA GLY A 23 7.52 1.42 -6.48
C GLY A 23 8.93 1.98 -6.27
N LYS A 24 9.11 2.86 -5.28
CA LYS A 24 10.43 3.39 -4.91
C LYS A 24 11.36 2.32 -4.36
N VAL A 25 10.83 1.43 -3.50
CA VAL A 25 11.61 0.33 -2.89
C VAL A 25 12.05 -0.67 -3.95
N ILE A 26 11.16 -1.07 -4.86
CA ILE A 26 11.49 -1.96 -6.00
C ILE A 26 12.58 -1.32 -6.88
N ALA A 27 12.44 -0.05 -7.23
CA ALA A 27 13.44 0.66 -8.02
C ALA A 27 14.81 0.72 -7.31
N ASN A 28 14.81 0.91 -5.99
CA ASN A 28 16.03 0.87 -5.18
C ASN A 28 16.66 -0.53 -5.18
N ASN A 29 15.87 -1.60 -4.99
CA ASN A 29 16.35 -2.98 -5.08
C ASN A 29 16.99 -3.26 -6.45
N MET A 30 16.32 -2.90 -7.54
CA MET A 30 16.83 -3.10 -8.90
C MET A 30 18.12 -2.32 -9.16
N ALA A 31 18.24 -1.09 -8.66
CA ALA A 31 19.45 -0.27 -8.82
C ALA A 31 20.64 -0.88 -8.07
N ASN A 32 20.41 -1.60 -6.98
CA ASN A 32 21.45 -2.16 -6.12
C ASN A 32 21.73 -3.65 -6.38
N ILE A 33 21.28 -4.21 -7.50
CA ILE A 33 21.46 -5.65 -7.82
C ILE A 33 22.92 -6.08 -7.88
N ASN A 34 23.83 -5.16 -8.21
CA ASN A 34 25.28 -5.41 -8.29
C ASN A 34 26.05 -4.89 -7.06
N THR A 35 25.35 -4.41 -6.03
CA THR A 35 25.97 -3.94 -4.81
C THR A 35 26.23 -5.12 -3.88
N GLU A 36 27.49 -5.32 -3.48
CA GLU A 36 27.90 -6.39 -2.56
C GLU A 36 27.20 -6.26 -1.21
N ASN A 37 26.77 -7.38 -0.63
CA ASN A 37 26.06 -7.48 0.66
C ASN A 37 24.75 -6.70 0.74
N PHE A 38 24.21 -6.23 -0.38
CA PHE A 38 22.92 -5.54 -0.36
C PHE A 38 21.77 -6.50 -0.03
N LYS A 39 20.89 -6.06 0.84
CA LYS A 39 19.66 -6.77 1.19
C LYS A 39 18.45 -6.03 0.64
N LYS A 40 17.60 -6.76 -0.09
CA LYS A 40 16.37 -6.19 -0.65
C LYS A 40 15.44 -5.72 0.46
N SER A 41 14.74 -4.64 0.20
CA SER A 41 13.69 -4.15 1.06
C SER A 41 12.32 -4.41 0.43
N TYR A 42 11.28 -4.44 1.25
CA TYR A 42 9.89 -4.57 0.82
C TYR A 42 8.97 -3.74 1.70
N VAL A 43 7.79 -3.41 1.17
CA VAL A 43 6.77 -2.66 1.89
C VAL A 43 5.76 -3.63 2.49
N SER A 44 5.60 -3.58 3.81
CA SER A 44 4.57 -4.31 4.55
C SER A 44 3.40 -3.36 4.83
N PHE A 45 2.29 -3.54 4.13
CA PHE A 45 1.06 -2.79 4.30
C PHE A 45 -0.12 -3.72 4.56
N GLU A 46 -0.32 -4.72 3.71
CA GLU A 46 -1.46 -5.63 3.76
C GLU A 46 -1.47 -6.46 5.07
N GLU A 47 -0.29 -6.88 5.53
CA GLU A 47 -0.14 -7.59 6.80
C GLU A 47 -0.51 -6.69 8.00
N ASN A 48 -0.02 -5.44 7.98
CA ASN A 48 -0.29 -4.48 9.04
C ASN A 48 -1.77 -4.09 9.07
N LEU A 49 -2.39 -3.93 7.89
CA LEU A 49 -3.81 -3.66 7.75
C LEU A 49 -4.66 -4.83 8.30
N THR A 50 -4.30 -6.07 7.97
CA THR A 50 -4.99 -7.27 8.47
C THR A 50 -4.89 -7.36 9.99
N LYS A 51 -3.73 -7.10 10.57
CA LYS A 51 -3.54 -7.06 12.03
C LYS A 51 -4.41 -5.98 12.67
N ALA A 52 -4.37 -4.76 12.12
CA ALA A 52 -5.19 -3.66 12.63
C ALA A 52 -6.68 -3.98 12.56
N THR A 53 -7.18 -4.53 11.45
CA THR A 53 -8.60 -4.90 11.32
C THR A 53 -9.01 -6.01 12.29
N ASN A 54 -8.16 -6.99 12.54
CA ASN A 54 -8.41 -8.06 13.49
C ASN A 54 -8.45 -7.54 14.95
N GLU A 55 -7.53 -6.63 15.31
CA GLU A 55 -7.54 -5.98 16.63
C GLU A 55 -8.78 -5.10 16.83
N PHE A 56 -9.25 -4.40 15.80
CA PHE A 56 -10.49 -3.63 15.84
C PHE A 56 -11.73 -4.53 16.03
N SER A 57 -11.77 -5.71 15.44
CA SER A 57 -12.90 -6.64 15.59
C SER A 57 -13.04 -7.18 17.02
N LEU A 58 -11.92 -7.32 17.74
CA LEU A 58 -11.88 -7.81 19.13
C LEU A 58 -12.26 -6.75 20.18
N LYS A 59 -12.13 -5.46 19.85
CA LYS A 59 -12.42 -4.33 20.77
C LYS A 59 -13.81 -3.71 20.59
N ARG A 60 -14.68 -4.29 19.77
CA ARG A 60 -16.00 -3.73 19.44
C ARG A 60 -17.05 -4.02 20.51
N THR A 61 -17.06 -3.27 21.60
CA THR A 61 -18.13 -3.30 22.61
C THR A 61 -19.16 -2.19 22.44
N LYS A 62 -18.92 -1.14 21.64
CA LYS A 62 -19.91 -0.07 21.32
C LYS A 62 -19.62 0.56 19.95
N ASN A 63 -20.69 0.83 19.17
CA ASN A 63 -20.64 1.45 17.84
C ASN A 63 -20.09 2.90 17.81
N ALA A 64 -19.87 3.52 18.96
CA ALA A 64 -19.38 4.91 19.07
C ALA A 64 -17.86 5.07 19.03
N HIS A 65 -17.09 3.99 19.00
CA HIS A 65 -15.62 4.03 19.01
C HIS A 65 -14.99 3.82 17.62
N LEU A 66 -15.59 4.39 16.57
CA LEU A 66 -15.09 4.33 15.20
C LEU A 66 -14.10 5.46 14.83
N ASN A 67 -13.55 6.18 15.79
CA ASN A 67 -12.54 7.22 15.54
C ASN A 67 -11.11 6.67 15.62
N GLY A 68 -10.86 5.48 15.07
CA GLY A 68 -9.49 5.08 14.76
C GLY A 68 -9.07 5.78 13.47
N GLU A 69 -8.28 6.85 13.58
CA GLU A 69 -7.58 7.39 12.42
C GLU A 69 -6.69 6.28 11.84
N LEU A 70 -6.92 5.95 10.57
CA LEU A 70 -6.03 5.09 9.82
C LEU A 70 -4.74 5.90 9.61
N ASN A 71 -3.73 5.64 10.41
CA ASN A 71 -2.47 6.38 10.40
C ASN A 71 -1.50 5.78 9.39
N ASP A 72 -0.58 6.61 8.89
CA ASP A 72 0.57 6.22 8.04
C ASP A 72 1.46 5.13 8.69
N SER A 73 1.29 4.87 9.98
CA SER A 73 1.96 3.78 10.71
C SER A 73 1.66 2.37 10.17
N LEU A 74 0.61 2.21 9.33
CA LEU A 74 0.30 0.95 8.65
C LEU A 74 1.28 0.62 7.51
N ILE A 75 2.00 1.62 6.99
CA ILE A 75 2.96 1.45 5.90
C ILE A 75 4.36 1.40 6.50
N SER A 76 5.04 0.27 6.38
CA SER A 76 6.40 0.11 6.87
C SER A 76 7.31 -0.54 5.81
N VAL A 77 8.55 -0.05 5.72
CA VAL A 77 9.59 -0.68 4.91
C VAL A 77 10.36 -1.63 5.80
N LYS A 78 10.51 -2.86 5.35
CA LYS A 78 11.28 -3.91 6.03
C LYS A 78 12.39 -4.39 5.12
N GLU A 79 13.51 -4.74 5.71
CA GLU A 79 14.63 -5.38 5.03
C GLU A 79 14.49 -6.91 5.11
N ASP A 80 14.76 -7.58 4.02
CA ASP A 80 14.76 -9.03 3.94
C ASP A 80 16.18 -9.55 4.25
N ASN A 81 16.40 -9.97 5.46
CA ASN A 81 17.67 -10.52 5.94
C ASN A 81 17.83 -12.02 5.63
N SER A 82 17.04 -12.58 4.70
CA SER A 82 17.21 -13.97 4.28
C SER A 82 18.59 -14.20 3.65
N THR A 83 19.03 -15.46 3.71
CA THR A 83 20.30 -15.86 3.09
C THR A 83 20.23 -15.71 1.58
N SER A 84 21.31 -15.21 0.99
CA SER A 84 21.47 -15.11 -0.45
C SER A 84 22.05 -16.40 -1.04
N MET A 85 21.55 -16.79 -2.23
CA MET A 85 22.21 -17.84 -3.05
C MET A 85 23.44 -17.30 -3.78
N ARG A 86 23.63 -15.98 -3.83
CA ARG A 86 24.77 -15.33 -4.48
C ARG A 86 25.96 -15.26 -3.54
N THR A 87 27.15 -15.46 -4.09
CA THR A 87 28.43 -15.42 -3.36
C THR A 87 28.78 -14.03 -2.84
N ASP A 88 28.21 -12.97 -3.45
CA ASP A 88 28.37 -11.57 -3.04
C ASP A 88 27.44 -11.15 -1.90
N GLY A 89 26.63 -12.07 -1.37
CA GLY A 89 25.70 -11.80 -0.26
C GLY A 89 24.44 -11.00 -0.65
N ASN A 90 24.30 -10.57 -1.90
CA ASN A 90 23.12 -9.86 -2.40
C ASN A 90 21.96 -10.84 -2.61
N ASN A 91 20.74 -10.47 -2.15
CA ASN A 91 19.54 -11.31 -2.27
C ASN A 91 18.47 -10.73 -3.21
N VAL A 92 18.84 -9.74 -4.05
CA VAL A 92 17.93 -9.19 -5.05
C VAL A 92 17.86 -10.11 -6.26
N ASP A 93 16.64 -10.48 -6.66
CA ASP A 93 16.33 -11.19 -7.89
C ASP A 93 15.67 -10.20 -8.87
N MET A 94 16.36 -9.92 -10.00
CA MET A 94 15.89 -8.94 -10.99
C MET A 94 14.57 -9.35 -11.64
N ASP A 95 14.38 -10.63 -11.93
CA ASP A 95 13.19 -11.09 -12.62
C ASP A 95 11.99 -11.03 -11.68
N LEU A 96 12.17 -11.37 -10.41
CA LEU A 96 11.16 -11.23 -9.38
C LEU A 96 10.81 -9.74 -9.15
N GLU A 97 11.80 -8.84 -9.09
CA GLU A 97 11.54 -7.40 -8.91
C GLU A 97 10.79 -6.80 -10.11
N LYS A 98 11.07 -7.23 -11.35
CA LYS A 98 10.30 -6.80 -12.54
C LYS A 98 8.84 -7.26 -12.46
N VAL A 99 8.60 -8.49 -12.04
CA VAL A 99 7.24 -9.01 -11.83
C VAL A 99 6.51 -8.21 -10.74
N ASN A 100 7.20 -7.93 -9.62
CA ASN A 100 6.67 -7.11 -8.55
C ASN A 100 6.34 -5.69 -9.01
N GLN A 101 7.20 -5.10 -9.87
CA GLN A 101 6.96 -3.77 -10.44
C GLN A 101 5.72 -3.76 -11.35
N ALA A 102 5.56 -4.77 -12.20
CA ALA A 102 4.39 -4.91 -13.07
C ALA A 102 3.11 -5.06 -12.24
N ALA A 103 3.12 -5.94 -11.24
CA ALA A 103 2.00 -6.16 -10.34
C ALA A 103 1.64 -4.88 -9.56
N ASN A 104 2.64 -4.16 -9.05
CA ASN A 104 2.44 -2.89 -8.35
C ASN A 104 1.84 -1.82 -9.26
N SER A 105 2.25 -1.75 -10.53
CA SER A 105 1.70 -0.81 -11.52
C SER A 105 0.23 -1.11 -11.80
N LEU A 106 -0.15 -2.38 -11.93
CA LEU A 106 -1.55 -2.79 -12.11
C LEU A 106 -2.39 -2.42 -10.88
N MET A 107 -1.89 -2.68 -9.67
CA MET A 107 -2.57 -2.33 -8.42
C MET A 107 -2.75 -0.80 -8.29
N TYR A 108 -1.71 -0.02 -8.59
CA TYR A 108 -1.78 1.45 -8.58
C TYR A 108 -2.85 1.96 -9.53
N ASN A 109 -2.90 1.46 -10.77
CA ASN A 109 -3.91 1.84 -11.76
C ASN A 109 -5.33 1.46 -11.33
N ALA A 110 -5.51 0.30 -10.70
CA ALA A 110 -6.79 -0.13 -10.15
C ALA A 110 -7.26 0.82 -9.03
N LEU A 111 -6.36 1.22 -8.13
CA LEU A 111 -6.66 2.16 -7.06
C LEU A 111 -7.00 3.55 -7.59
N ILE A 112 -6.30 4.05 -8.61
CA ILE A 112 -6.65 5.31 -9.30
C ILE A 112 -8.05 5.24 -9.92
N THR A 113 -8.37 4.13 -10.59
CA THR A 113 -9.69 3.93 -11.17
C THR A 113 -10.78 3.93 -10.10
N GLN A 114 -10.53 3.27 -8.97
CA GLN A 114 -11.46 3.25 -7.84
C GLN A 114 -11.62 4.63 -7.21
N ALA A 115 -10.53 5.40 -7.05
CA ALA A 115 -10.57 6.77 -6.56
C ALA A 115 -11.43 7.67 -7.47
N ASN A 116 -11.21 7.61 -8.79
CA ASN A 116 -11.97 8.37 -9.76
C ASN A 116 -13.46 7.99 -9.75
N SER A 117 -13.77 6.69 -9.68
CA SER A 117 -15.17 6.22 -9.57
C SER A 117 -15.84 6.80 -8.32
N LYS A 118 -15.15 6.78 -7.18
CA LYS A 118 -15.67 7.34 -5.91
C LYS A 118 -15.92 8.85 -6.01
N LEU A 119 -14.98 9.59 -6.60
CA LEU A 119 -15.11 11.03 -6.81
C LEU A 119 -16.26 11.35 -7.74
N ASN A 120 -16.44 10.58 -8.83
CA ASN A 120 -17.55 10.78 -9.77
C ASN A 120 -18.91 10.50 -9.11
N MET A 121 -19.01 9.44 -8.28
CA MET A 121 -20.23 9.20 -7.49
C MET A 121 -20.54 10.36 -6.56
N THR A 122 -19.53 10.89 -5.87
CA THR A 122 -19.72 12.04 -4.99
C THR A 122 -20.14 13.29 -5.77
N LYS A 123 -19.52 13.54 -6.94
CA LYS A 123 -19.88 14.63 -7.83
C LYS A 123 -21.34 14.52 -8.30
N ALA A 124 -21.78 13.33 -8.72
CA ALA A 124 -23.16 13.08 -9.16
C ALA A 124 -24.19 13.38 -8.05
N VAL A 125 -23.87 13.02 -6.80
CA VAL A 125 -24.73 13.33 -5.66
C VAL A 125 -24.82 14.85 -5.42
N ILE A 126 -23.69 15.56 -5.49
CA ILE A 126 -23.65 17.02 -5.26
C ILE A 126 -24.34 17.79 -6.37
N SER A 127 -24.21 17.35 -7.64
CA SER A 127 -24.83 17.99 -8.79
C SER A 127 -26.31 17.66 -8.97
N GLY A 128 -26.94 16.97 -8.02
CA GLY A 128 -28.36 16.60 -8.08
C GLY A 128 -28.70 15.58 -9.17
N GLY A 129 -27.72 14.79 -9.59
CA GLY A 129 -27.90 13.76 -10.62
C GLY A 129 -27.88 14.27 -12.06
N ASN A 130 -27.70 15.57 -12.31
CA ASN A 130 -27.44 16.12 -13.63
C ASN A 130 -25.93 16.00 -13.95
N VAL A 131 -25.57 14.96 -14.70
CA VAL A 131 -24.23 14.73 -15.27
C VAL A 131 -24.35 14.74 -16.78
#